data_949a829fe233d982aa8804ea3d92ad24
#
_entry.id   949a829fe233d982aa8804ea3d92ad24
#
_cell.length_a   1.000
_cell.length_b   1.000
_cell.length_c   1.000
_cell.angle_alpha   90.00
_cell.angle_beta   90.00
_cell.angle_gamma   90.00
#
_symmetry.space_group_name_H-M   'P 1'
#
loop_
_entity.id
_entity.type
_entity.pdbx_description
1 polymer ?
#
loop_
_entity_poly.entity_id
_entity_poly.type
_entity_poly.pdbx_seq_one_letter_code
_entity_poly.pdbx_strand_id
1 'polypeptide(L)'
;MPLLRRAWWAVLDWWYAARWQLRSVGPTTAEDYRTGDGQPVVVVPGVYETWHFMRPLMDALHDAGHPVHVLPVLRHNLRPVPESAREVLAYLDERDLRDVLIVAHSKGGLIGKYAMTLPEGERIDRMVAVSTPFGGSVYARLAPVPHLRAFRAADPVLAALGRDLAVNARITSVYGVFDTLIPGGSELAGATNVRVPVGGHFRILGAQQTREVVLDAAAGPGTPG
;
A
#
# COMPACT_ATOMS: atom_id res chain seq x y z
N MET A 1 4.05 -8.97 -24.20
CA MET A 1 3.01 -7.94 -24.39
C MET A 1 3.51 -6.92 -25.40
N PRO A 2 2.70 -6.47 -26.41
CA PRO A 2 3.11 -5.51 -27.44
C PRO A 2 3.55 -4.17 -26.82
N LEU A 3 4.59 -3.54 -27.40
CA LEU A 3 5.14 -2.26 -26.92
C LEU A 3 4.11 -1.11 -26.90
N LEU A 4 3.25 -1.04 -27.91
CA LEU A 4 2.17 -0.05 -27.99
C LEU A 4 1.20 -0.15 -26.80
N ARG A 5 0.86 -1.37 -26.36
CA ARG A 5 -0.01 -1.57 -25.20
C ARG A 5 0.67 -1.14 -23.90
N ARG A 6 1.97 -1.38 -23.74
CA ARG A 6 2.75 -0.87 -22.60
C ARG A 6 2.79 0.64 -22.55
N ALA A 7 3.06 1.29 -23.67
CA ALA A 7 3.08 2.75 -23.78
C ALA A 7 1.71 3.34 -23.43
N TRP A 8 0.63 2.77 -23.98
CA TRP A 8 -0.73 3.21 -23.67
C TRP A 8 -1.05 3.08 -22.17
N TRP A 9 -0.70 1.96 -21.57
CA TRP A 9 -0.93 1.78 -20.13
C TRP A 9 -0.10 2.72 -19.27
N ALA A 10 1.12 3.04 -19.66
CA ALA A 10 1.93 4.04 -18.98
C ALA A 10 1.27 5.44 -19.04
N VAL A 11 0.73 5.83 -20.17
CA VAL A 11 -0.01 7.11 -20.31
C VAL A 11 -1.23 7.14 -19.39
N LEU A 12 -2.04 6.07 -19.37
CA LEU A 12 -3.20 5.98 -18.50
C LEU A 12 -2.83 5.98 -17.00
N ASP A 13 -1.68 5.41 -16.65
CA ASP A 13 -1.17 5.36 -15.29
C ASP A 13 -0.76 6.75 -14.80
N TRP A 14 0.02 7.47 -15.60
CA TRP A 14 0.39 8.85 -15.28
C TRP A 14 -0.81 9.81 -15.28
N TRP A 15 -1.79 9.58 -16.15
CA TRP A 15 -3.03 10.35 -16.11
C TRP A 15 -3.82 10.09 -14.82
N TYR A 16 -3.87 8.83 -14.35
CA TYR A 16 -4.46 8.48 -13.06
C TYR A 16 -3.75 9.23 -11.93
N ALA A 17 -2.41 9.19 -11.88
CA ALA A 17 -1.62 9.89 -10.88
C ALA A 17 -1.88 11.41 -10.89
N ALA A 18 -1.84 12.04 -12.06
CA ALA A 18 -2.11 13.46 -12.22
C ALA A 18 -3.53 13.86 -11.75
N ARG A 19 -4.54 13.04 -12.10
CA ARG A 19 -5.92 13.26 -11.67
C ARG A 19 -6.06 13.27 -10.15
N TRP A 20 -5.46 12.31 -9.45
CA TRP A 20 -5.56 12.21 -8.00
C TRP A 20 -4.69 13.24 -7.29
N GLN A 21 -3.57 13.62 -7.86
CA GLN A 21 -2.77 14.75 -7.37
C GLN A 21 -3.57 16.06 -7.41
N LEU A 22 -4.29 16.33 -8.49
CA LEU A 22 -5.15 17.52 -8.62
C LEU A 22 -6.37 17.46 -7.68
N ARG A 23 -6.91 16.28 -7.42
CA ARG A 23 -8.05 16.08 -6.52
C ARG A 23 -7.70 16.14 -5.02
N SER A 24 -6.42 16.25 -4.69
CA SER A 24 -5.99 16.46 -3.30
C SER A 24 -6.48 17.79 -2.70
N VAL A 25 -7.09 18.65 -3.51
CA VAL A 25 -7.69 19.94 -3.11
C VAL A 25 -9.22 19.82 -3.18
N GLY A 26 -9.83 18.99 -2.33
CA GLY A 26 -11.28 18.75 -2.31
C GLY A 26 -11.88 19.00 -0.92
N PRO A 27 -13.22 19.11 -0.81
CA PRO A 27 -13.90 19.31 0.46
C PRO A 27 -13.92 18.07 1.37
N THR A 28 -13.63 16.88 0.84
CA THR A 28 -13.61 15.63 1.62
C THR A 28 -12.42 15.62 2.56
N THR A 29 -12.68 15.41 3.84
CA THR A 29 -11.66 15.31 4.88
C THR A 29 -11.36 13.84 5.21
N ALA A 30 -10.20 13.60 5.82
CA ALA A 30 -9.85 12.25 6.28
C ALA A 30 -10.76 11.77 7.43
N GLU A 31 -11.36 12.69 8.16
CA GLU A 31 -12.30 12.44 9.24
C GLU A 31 -13.60 11.81 8.74
N ASP A 32 -14.05 12.13 7.54
CA ASP A 32 -15.27 11.61 6.94
C ASP A 32 -15.27 10.07 6.80
N TYR A 33 -14.09 9.45 6.77
CA TYR A 33 -13.89 8.00 6.63
C TYR A 33 -13.80 7.23 7.96
N ARG A 34 -13.79 7.91 9.11
CA ARG A 34 -13.53 7.26 10.41
C ARG A 34 -14.75 6.61 11.05
N THR A 35 -15.90 6.64 10.40
CA THR A 35 -17.14 6.02 10.88
C THR A 35 -17.28 4.59 10.37
N GLY A 36 -17.95 3.75 11.17
CA GLY A 36 -18.21 2.34 10.87
C GLY A 36 -17.90 1.45 12.06
N ASP A 37 -18.50 0.26 12.09
CA ASP A 37 -18.37 -0.72 13.18
C ASP A 37 -17.54 -1.95 12.74
N GLY A 38 -17.08 -1.97 11.50
CA GLY A 38 -16.24 -3.04 10.95
C GLY A 38 -14.78 -2.98 11.43
N GLN A 39 -13.96 -3.92 10.95
CA GLN A 39 -12.52 -3.94 11.22
C GLN A 39 -11.90 -2.59 10.85
N PRO A 40 -11.09 -1.97 11.74
CA PRO A 40 -10.42 -0.71 11.41
C PRO A 40 -9.38 -0.91 10.31
N VAL A 41 -9.37 0.00 9.36
CA VAL A 41 -8.42 0.00 8.24
C VAL A 41 -7.50 1.20 8.34
N VAL A 42 -6.21 1.00 8.15
CA VAL A 42 -5.22 2.08 8.04
C VAL A 42 -4.65 2.11 6.65
N VAL A 43 -4.73 3.25 5.96
CA VAL A 43 -4.16 3.42 4.62
C VAL A 43 -2.77 4.05 4.69
N VAL A 44 -1.81 3.44 3.96
CA VAL A 44 -0.42 3.89 3.91
C VAL A 44 -0.02 4.12 2.44
N PRO A 45 0.01 5.39 1.97
CA PRO A 45 0.31 5.72 0.58
C PRO A 45 1.80 5.52 0.24
N GLY A 46 2.11 5.60 -1.04
CA GLY A 46 3.47 5.56 -1.57
C GLY A 46 4.25 6.87 -1.38
N VAL A 47 5.48 6.92 -1.91
CA VAL A 47 6.30 8.12 -1.90
C VAL A 47 5.73 9.18 -2.86
N TYR A 48 5.74 10.44 -2.44
CA TYR A 48 5.10 11.60 -3.12
C TYR A 48 3.57 11.55 -3.24
N GLU A 49 2.94 10.51 -2.71
CA GLU A 49 1.49 10.37 -2.72
C GLU A 49 0.85 11.03 -1.49
N THR A 50 -0.33 11.58 -1.69
CA THR A 50 -1.27 11.86 -0.61
C THR A 50 -2.25 10.70 -0.47
N TRP A 51 -2.97 10.63 0.64
CA TRP A 51 -3.99 9.60 0.85
C TRP A 51 -5.09 9.59 -0.24
N HIS A 52 -5.26 10.69 -0.96
CA HIS A 52 -6.24 10.80 -2.05
C HIS A 52 -6.02 9.79 -3.18
N PHE A 53 -4.77 9.34 -3.39
CA PHE A 53 -4.48 8.26 -4.34
C PHE A 53 -5.18 6.95 -3.97
N MET A 54 -5.41 6.73 -2.66
CA MET A 54 -6.06 5.54 -2.11
C MET A 54 -7.59 5.65 -2.08
N ARG A 55 -8.18 6.83 -2.40
CA ARG A 55 -9.63 7.07 -2.31
C ARG A 55 -10.51 5.99 -2.90
N PRO A 56 -10.26 5.44 -4.10
CA PRO A 56 -11.12 4.40 -4.64
C PRO A 56 -11.23 3.15 -3.76
N LEU A 57 -10.19 2.85 -2.98
CA LEU A 57 -10.18 1.76 -2.01
C LEU A 57 -10.81 2.20 -0.68
N MET A 58 -10.54 3.42 -0.25
CA MET A 58 -11.12 4.00 0.96
C MET A 58 -12.64 4.13 0.85
N ASP A 59 -13.14 4.65 -0.28
CA ASP A 59 -14.58 4.77 -0.55
C ASP A 59 -15.25 3.39 -0.44
N ALA A 60 -14.66 2.36 -1.08
CA ALA A 60 -15.22 1.00 -1.05
C ALA A 60 -15.22 0.38 0.35
N LEU A 61 -14.15 0.57 1.13
CA LEU A 61 -14.05 0.07 2.50
C LEU A 61 -15.03 0.78 3.44
N HIS A 62 -15.14 2.09 3.32
CA HIS A 62 -16.05 2.88 4.13
C HIS A 62 -17.52 2.58 3.80
N ASP A 63 -17.86 2.44 2.51
CA ASP A 63 -19.18 2.03 2.06
C ASP A 63 -19.55 0.61 2.56
N ALA A 64 -18.55 -0.25 2.80
CA ALA A 64 -18.70 -1.56 3.42
C ALA A 64 -18.77 -1.54 4.96
N GLY A 65 -18.73 -0.35 5.59
CA GLY A 65 -18.87 -0.17 7.03
C GLY A 65 -17.57 -0.23 7.83
N HIS A 66 -16.41 -0.17 7.17
CA HIS A 66 -15.12 -0.14 7.85
C HIS A 66 -14.66 1.29 8.14
N PRO A 67 -14.26 1.64 9.38
CA PRO A 67 -13.61 2.90 9.67
C PRO A 67 -12.22 2.93 9.02
N VAL A 68 -11.98 3.93 8.16
CA VAL A 68 -10.72 4.07 7.43
C VAL A 68 -9.91 5.24 7.97
N HIS A 69 -8.72 4.95 8.43
CA HIS A 69 -7.80 5.90 9.04
C HIS A 69 -6.69 6.31 8.08
N VAL A 70 -6.44 7.60 8.05
CA VAL A 70 -5.33 8.23 7.33
C VAL A 70 -4.34 8.77 8.35
N LEU A 71 -3.05 8.66 8.07
CA LEU A 71 -2.00 9.22 8.91
C LEU A 71 -1.49 10.55 8.36
N PRO A 72 -1.95 11.70 8.90
CA PRO A 72 -1.51 13.02 8.42
C PRO A 72 0.01 13.23 8.55
N VAL A 73 0.65 12.58 9.53
CA VAL A 73 2.10 12.68 9.79
C VAL A 73 2.95 12.16 8.62
N LEU A 74 2.45 11.23 7.84
CA LEU A 74 3.18 10.69 6.68
C LEU A 74 3.30 11.71 5.54
N ARG A 75 2.38 12.68 5.41
CA ARG A 75 2.37 13.70 4.34
C ARG A 75 2.61 13.07 2.96
N HIS A 76 3.75 13.40 2.32
CA HIS A 76 4.20 12.84 1.06
C HIS A 76 5.08 11.59 1.20
N ASN A 77 5.15 11.02 2.39
CA ASN A 77 5.85 9.78 2.72
C ASN A 77 7.34 9.78 2.29
N LEU A 78 8.09 10.85 2.63
CA LEU A 78 9.50 11.00 2.26
C LEU A 78 10.48 10.44 3.30
N ARG A 79 10.05 10.20 4.55
CA ARG A 79 10.88 9.70 5.64
C ARG A 79 11.35 8.26 5.38
N PRO A 80 12.46 7.81 6.01
CA PRO A 80 12.88 6.41 5.97
C PRO A 80 11.78 5.43 6.41
N VAL A 81 11.81 4.20 5.86
CA VAL A 81 10.83 3.15 6.18
C VAL A 81 10.71 2.90 7.69
N PRO A 82 11.82 2.76 8.47
CA PRO A 82 11.72 2.50 9.90
C PRO A 82 11.08 3.63 10.71
N GLU A 83 11.33 4.89 10.31
CA GLU A 83 10.72 6.05 10.97
C GLU A 83 9.21 6.10 10.70
N SER A 84 8.83 5.96 9.41
CA SER A 84 7.42 5.95 9.03
C SER A 84 6.64 4.78 9.65
N ALA A 85 7.27 3.63 9.84
CA ALA A 85 6.67 2.49 10.52
C ALA A 85 6.39 2.76 12.00
N ARG A 86 7.30 3.44 12.70
CA ARG A 86 7.07 3.87 14.10
C ARG A 86 5.93 4.88 14.20
N GLU A 87 5.80 5.80 13.23
CA GLU A 87 4.67 6.73 13.15
C GLU A 87 3.33 5.99 12.95
N VAL A 88 3.33 4.91 12.15
CA VAL A 88 2.14 4.06 12.01
C VAL A 88 1.80 3.44 13.35
N LEU A 89 2.75 2.80 14.04
CA LEU A 89 2.52 2.15 15.33
C LEU A 89 2.10 3.12 16.42
N ALA A 90 2.73 4.31 16.49
CA ALA A 90 2.34 5.36 17.42
C ALA A 90 0.88 5.79 17.19
N TYR A 91 0.46 5.94 15.95
CA TYR A 91 -0.92 6.25 15.61
C TYR A 91 -1.89 5.16 16.06
N LEU A 92 -1.54 3.87 15.88
CA LEU A 92 -2.35 2.75 16.35
C LEU A 92 -2.50 2.76 17.87
N ASP A 93 -1.42 3.07 18.58
CA ASP A 93 -1.40 3.15 20.02
C ASP A 93 -2.22 4.33 20.57
N GLU A 94 -1.99 5.54 20.05
CA GLU A 94 -2.71 6.76 20.42
C GLU A 94 -4.24 6.64 20.24
N ARG A 95 -4.68 5.81 19.30
CA ARG A 95 -6.09 5.59 18.98
C ARG A 95 -6.64 4.29 19.56
N ASP A 96 -5.83 3.53 20.27
CA ASP A 96 -6.09 2.16 20.74
C ASP A 96 -6.69 1.24 19.66
N LEU A 97 -6.19 1.39 18.41
CA LEU A 97 -6.63 0.55 17.29
C LEU A 97 -5.99 -0.83 17.43
N ARG A 98 -6.81 -1.87 17.28
CA ARG A 98 -6.42 -3.28 17.33
C ARG A 98 -7.03 -4.04 16.16
N ASP A 99 -6.48 -5.21 15.86
CA ASP A 99 -6.95 -6.05 14.76
C ASP A 99 -7.01 -5.28 13.42
N VAL A 100 -6.02 -4.41 13.18
CA VAL A 100 -6.01 -3.47 12.08
C VAL A 100 -5.67 -4.15 10.77
N LEU A 101 -6.46 -3.88 9.72
CA LEU A 101 -6.07 -4.13 8.33
C LEU A 101 -5.25 -2.94 7.83
N ILE A 102 -4.02 -3.18 7.37
CA ILE A 102 -3.27 -2.18 6.61
C ILE A 102 -3.57 -2.36 5.12
N VAL A 103 -3.98 -1.28 4.46
CA VAL A 103 -4.04 -1.20 2.99
C VAL A 103 -2.96 -0.23 2.53
N ALA A 104 -1.95 -0.75 1.85
CA ALA A 104 -0.75 0.00 1.53
C ALA A 104 -0.46 0.03 0.03
N HIS A 105 0.11 1.13 -0.45
CA HIS A 105 0.55 1.27 -1.83
C HIS A 105 2.06 1.52 -1.90
N SER A 106 2.73 0.86 -2.85
CA SER A 106 4.14 1.13 -3.18
C SER A 106 5.03 1.08 -1.93
N LYS A 107 5.74 2.18 -1.57
CA LYS A 107 6.55 2.30 -0.35
C LYS A 107 5.76 1.98 0.92
N GLY A 108 4.46 2.31 0.93
CA GLY A 108 3.58 2.04 2.08
C GLY A 108 3.59 0.57 2.50
N GLY A 109 3.69 -0.37 1.56
CA GLY A 109 3.78 -1.79 1.87
C GLY A 109 5.09 -2.20 2.56
N LEU A 110 6.20 -1.53 2.26
CA LEU A 110 7.46 -1.73 3.00
C LEU A 110 7.33 -1.20 4.43
N ILE A 111 6.65 -0.06 4.61
CA ILE A 111 6.37 0.53 5.93
C ILE A 111 5.49 -0.40 6.75
N GLY A 112 4.38 -0.86 6.17
CA GLY A 112 3.46 -1.80 6.83
C GLY A 112 4.15 -3.11 7.22
N LYS A 113 4.91 -3.72 6.29
CA LYS A 113 5.67 -4.92 6.61
C LYS A 113 6.68 -4.68 7.73
N TYR A 114 7.41 -3.56 7.72
CA TYR A 114 8.35 -3.23 8.78
C TYR A 114 7.63 -3.06 10.13
N ALA A 115 6.48 -2.36 10.15
CA ALA A 115 5.67 -2.22 11.37
C ALA A 115 5.24 -3.59 11.93
N MET A 116 4.82 -4.51 11.06
CA MET A 116 4.41 -5.88 11.46
C MET A 116 5.56 -6.72 12.03
N THR A 117 6.83 -6.36 11.80
CA THR A 117 7.99 -7.07 12.37
C THR A 117 8.39 -6.56 13.75
N LEU A 118 7.85 -5.43 14.19
CA LEU A 118 8.11 -4.86 15.52
C LEU A 118 7.13 -5.43 16.55
N PRO A 119 7.49 -5.45 17.86
CA PRO A 119 6.61 -5.97 18.91
C PRO A 119 5.23 -5.31 18.90
N GLU A 120 5.17 -4.00 18.75
CA GLU A 120 3.93 -3.21 18.70
C GLU A 120 3.06 -3.54 17.48
N GLY A 121 3.63 -4.23 16.49
CA GLY A 121 2.95 -4.70 15.28
C GLY A 121 1.91 -5.81 15.51
N GLU A 122 1.79 -6.33 16.74
CA GLU A 122 0.71 -7.25 17.13
C GLU A 122 -0.69 -6.63 16.96
N ARG A 123 -0.80 -5.30 16.98
CA ARG A 123 -2.04 -4.57 16.68
C ARG A 123 -2.50 -4.70 15.23
N ILE A 124 -1.61 -5.12 14.33
CA ILE A 124 -1.88 -5.29 12.90
C ILE A 124 -2.24 -6.75 12.64
N ASP A 125 -3.47 -7.02 12.26
CA ASP A 125 -3.94 -8.37 11.93
C ASP A 125 -3.32 -8.81 10.59
N ARG A 126 -3.54 -8.03 9.53
CA ARG A 126 -3.08 -8.36 8.18
C ARG A 126 -2.79 -7.12 7.35
N MET A 127 -2.24 -7.32 6.15
CA MET A 127 -1.97 -6.25 5.20
C MET A 127 -2.31 -6.65 3.77
N VAL A 128 -2.95 -5.74 3.03
CA VAL A 128 -2.98 -5.77 1.56
C VAL A 128 -1.98 -4.75 1.02
N ALA A 129 -0.96 -5.24 0.33
CA ALA A 129 0.11 -4.43 -0.23
C ALA A 129 -0.03 -4.37 -1.76
N VAL A 130 -0.34 -3.17 -2.28
CA VAL A 130 -0.57 -2.96 -3.71
C VAL A 130 0.69 -2.38 -4.35
N SER A 131 1.20 -3.01 -5.41
CA SER A 131 2.41 -2.57 -6.14
C SER A 131 3.59 -2.21 -5.24
N THR A 132 3.88 -3.05 -4.24
CA THR A 132 4.98 -2.81 -3.29
C THR A 132 6.29 -3.40 -3.82
N PRO A 133 7.41 -2.63 -3.82
CA PRO A 133 8.70 -3.09 -4.31
C PRO A 133 9.44 -3.95 -3.27
N PHE A 134 8.92 -5.13 -2.93
CA PHE A 134 9.53 -6.02 -1.93
C PHE A 134 10.94 -6.49 -2.31
N GLY A 135 11.20 -6.68 -3.61
CA GLY A 135 12.52 -6.98 -4.17
C GLY A 135 13.35 -5.73 -4.55
N GLY A 136 12.82 -4.54 -4.28
CA GLY A 136 13.42 -3.28 -4.72
C GLY A 136 13.01 -2.86 -6.13
N SER A 137 13.57 -1.74 -6.58
CA SER A 137 13.39 -1.23 -7.94
C SER A 137 14.73 -0.98 -8.61
N VAL A 138 14.87 -1.43 -9.83
CA VAL A 138 16.08 -1.21 -10.64
C VAL A 138 16.35 0.28 -10.87
N TYR A 139 15.31 1.10 -10.93
CA TYR A 139 15.43 2.56 -11.10
C TYR A 139 15.99 3.26 -9.87
N ALA A 140 15.85 2.66 -8.68
CA ALA A 140 16.44 3.21 -7.46
C ALA A 140 17.97 3.23 -7.48
N ARG A 141 18.61 2.42 -8.33
CA ARG A 141 20.07 2.42 -8.49
C ARG A 141 20.59 3.73 -9.04
N LEU A 142 19.85 4.37 -9.93
CA LEU A 142 20.19 5.61 -10.61
C LEU A 142 19.55 6.84 -9.93
N ALA A 143 18.72 6.64 -8.91
CA ALA A 143 18.02 7.75 -8.25
C ALA A 143 19.01 8.63 -7.47
N PRO A 144 19.10 9.94 -7.78
CA PRO A 144 20.01 10.86 -7.10
C PRO A 144 19.52 11.24 -5.70
N VAL A 145 18.25 10.99 -5.38
CA VAL A 145 17.58 11.46 -4.17
C VAL A 145 17.56 10.40 -3.06
N PRO A 146 17.86 10.78 -1.80
CA PRO A 146 18.05 9.84 -0.69
C PRO A 146 16.85 8.92 -0.43
N HIS A 147 15.63 9.45 -0.45
CA HIS A 147 14.41 8.66 -0.14
C HIS A 147 14.06 7.62 -1.20
N LEU A 148 14.60 7.72 -2.44
CA LEU A 148 14.47 6.68 -3.45
C LEU A 148 15.54 5.60 -3.34
N ARG A 149 16.63 5.87 -2.61
CA ARG A 149 17.69 4.86 -2.36
C ARG A 149 17.20 3.71 -1.50
N ALA A 150 16.19 3.93 -0.66
CA ALA A 150 15.53 2.89 0.14
C ALA A 150 14.91 1.76 -0.71
N PHE A 151 14.74 1.98 -2.04
CA PHE A 151 14.26 0.94 -2.96
C PHE A 151 15.38 0.18 -3.67
N ARG A 152 16.64 0.40 -3.30
CA ARG A 152 17.76 -0.41 -3.83
C ARG A 152 17.70 -1.80 -3.21
N ALA A 153 17.88 -2.84 -4.03
CA ALA A 153 17.91 -4.22 -3.53
C ALA A 153 18.99 -4.45 -2.46
N ALA A 154 20.07 -3.64 -2.46
CA ALA A 154 21.14 -3.65 -1.47
C ALA A 154 20.87 -2.78 -0.23
N ASP A 155 19.69 -2.14 -0.12
CA ASP A 155 19.34 -1.36 1.08
C ASP A 155 19.24 -2.30 2.29
N PRO A 156 19.89 -1.98 3.43
CA PRO A 156 19.90 -2.85 4.60
C PRO A 156 18.49 -3.16 5.16
N VAL A 157 17.60 -2.18 5.14
CA VAL A 157 16.21 -2.35 5.61
C VAL A 157 15.46 -3.30 4.69
N LEU A 158 15.57 -3.10 3.38
CA LEU A 158 14.91 -3.96 2.39
C LEU A 158 15.46 -5.40 2.47
N ALA A 159 16.78 -5.55 2.61
CA ALA A 159 17.42 -6.85 2.77
C ALA A 159 16.98 -7.55 4.08
N ALA A 160 16.81 -6.81 5.18
CA ALA A 160 16.28 -7.35 6.45
C ALA A 160 14.83 -7.81 6.29
N LEU A 161 13.97 -7.00 5.68
CA LEU A 161 12.59 -7.35 5.38
C LEU A 161 12.49 -8.59 4.46
N GLY A 162 13.40 -8.73 3.51
CA GLY A 162 13.45 -9.91 2.63
C GLY A 162 13.77 -11.22 3.36
N ARG A 163 14.50 -11.16 4.48
CA ARG A 163 14.83 -12.34 5.32
C ARG A 163 13.75 -12.69 6.34
N ASP A 164 12.98 -11.71 6.77
CA ASP A 164 11.88 -11.94 7.72
C ASP A 164 10.63 -12.41 6.96
N LEU A 165 10.39 -13.71 7.03
CA LEU A 165 9.27 -14.37 6.36
C LEU A 165 8.08 -14.60 7.31
N ALA A 166 8.25 -14.42 8.62
CA ALA A 166 7.23 -14.78 9.61
C ALA A 166 5.92 -14.01 9.40
N VAL A 167 6.01 -12.73 9.02
CA VAL A 167 4.82 -11.88 8.79
C VAL A 167 4.19 -12.06 7.41
N ASN A 168 4.87 -12.72 6.47
CA ASN A 168 4.44 -12.78 5.08
C ASN A 168 3.10 -13.53 4.90
N ALA A 169 2.82 -14.53 5.75
CA ALA A 169 1.57 -15.27 5.72
C ALA A 169 0.33 -14.39 5.99
N ARG A 170 0.52 -13.23 6.62
CA ARG A 170 -0.52 -12.22 6.90
C ARG A 170 -0.57 -11.12 5.86
N ILE A 171 0.18 -11.24 4.74
CA ILE A 171 0.27 -10.24 3.68
C ILE A 171 -0.36 -10.78 2.40
N THR A 172 -1.24 -9.99 1.80
CA THR A 172 -1.71 -10.19 0.43
C THR A 172 -1.02 -9.17 -0.46
N SER A 173 -0.16 -9.63 -1.37
CA SER A 173 0.51 -8.79 -2.36
C SER A 173 -0.29 -8.74 -3.64
N VAL A 174 -0.80 -7.55 -3.99
CA VAL A 174 -1.58 -7.30 -5.21
C VAL A 174 -0.72 -6.53 -6.22
N TYR A 175 -0.59 -7.06 -7.44
CA TYR A 175 0.23 -6.43 -8.47
C TYR A 175 -0.34 -6.64 -9.86
N GLY A 176 0.01 -5.72 -10.75
CA GLY A 176 -0.47 -5.73 -12.13
C GLY A 176 0.35 -6.63 -13.06
N VAL A 177 -0.17 -6.88 -14.25
CA VAL A 177 0.57 -7.59 -15.32
C VAL A 177 1.76 -6.79 -15.85
N PHE A 178 1.83 -5.50 -15.53
CA PHE A 178 2.88 -4.59 -15.95
C PHE A 178 2.94 -3.39 -15.00
N ASP A 179 4.12 -3.09 -14.47
CA ASP A 179 4.40 -1.94 -13.64
C ASP A 179 5.63 -1.20 -14.19
N THR A 180 5.49 0.10 -14.45
CA THR A 180 6.56 0.94 -15.01
C THR A 180 7.63 1.28 -14.00
N LEU A 181 7.30 1.31 -12.71
CA LEU A 181 8.22 1.69 -11.63
C LEU A 181 8.85 0.48 -10.94
N ILE A 182 8.18 -0.68 -11.01
CA ILE A 182 8.64 -1.93 -10.39
C ILE A 182 8.64 -3.05 -11.45
N PRO A 183 9.53 -2.98 -12.46
CA PRO A 183 9.57 -3.99 -13.53
C PRO A 183 9.94 -5.40 -13.03
N GLY A 184 10.55 -5.50 -11.84
CA GLY A 184 10.83 -6.77 -11.17
C GLY A 184 9.61 -7.44 -10.51
N GLY A 185 8.46 -6.74 -10.49
CA GLY A 185 7.24 -7.22 -9.84
C GLY A 185 7.20 -6.98 -8.33
N SER A 186 6.07 -7.34 -7.74
CA SER A 186 5.77 -7.17 -6.31
C SER A 186 5.48 -8.51 -5.61
N GLU A 187 5.86 -9.62 -6.21
CA GLU A 187 5.70 -10.94 -5.58
C GLU A 187 6.48 -11.01 -4.26
N LEU A 188 5.84 -11.60 -3.25
CA LEU A 188 6.41 -11.79 -1.92
C LEU A 188 6.32 -13.27 -1.54
N ALA A 189 7.47 -13.90 -1.33
CA ALA A 189 7.52 -15.31 -0.92
C ALA A 189 6.82 -15.53 0.44
N GLY A 190 5.97 -16.54 0.54
CA GLY A 190 5.20 -16.84 1.75
C GLY A 190 3.96 -15.97 1.97
N ALA A 191 3.68 -15.02 1.08
CA ALA A 191 2.46 -14.22 1.07
C ALA A 191 1.42 -14.79 0.09
N THR A 192 0.17 -14.35 0.21
CA THR A 192 -0.82 -14.52 -0.83
C THR A 192 -0.53 -13.54 -1.96
N ASN A 193 -0.22 -14.06 -3.16
CA ASN A 193 0.13 -13.23 -4.31
C ASN A 193 -1.02 -13.19 -5.31
N VAL A 194 -1.57 -12.00 -5.56
CA VAL A 194 -2.72 -11.78 -6.45
C VAL A 194 -2.30 -10.90 -7.62
N ARG A 195 -2.29 -11.47 -8.82
CA ARG A 195 -1.98 -10.76 -10.05
C ARG A 195 -3.27 -10.31 -10.74
N VAL A 196 -3.46 -8.99 -10.87
CA VAL A 196 -4.62 -8.42 -11.53
C VAL A 196 -4.34 -8.07 -13.01
N PRO A 197 -5.33 -8.16 -13.92
CA PRO A 197 -5.13 -7.95 -15.37
C PRO A 197 -5.03 -6.47 -15.75
N VAL A 198 -4.44 -5.64 -14.89
CA VAL A 198 -4.26 -4.20 -15.08
C VAL A 198 -2.77 -3.89 -15.16
N GLY A 199 -2.37 -2.96 -16.03
CA GLY A 199 -1.01 -2.43 -16.08
C GLY A 199 -0.97 -1.01 -15.56
N GLY A 200 0.13 -0.67 -14.89
CA GLY A 200 0.40 0.64 -14.27
C GLY A 200 0.66 0.51 -12.79
N HIS A 201 1.41 1.45 -12.25
CA HIS A 201 1.79 1.51 -10.85
C HIS A 201 0.68 2.10 -9.98
N PHE A 202 0.06 3.20 -10.45
CA PHE A 202 -0.97 3.95 -9.72
C PHE A 202 -2.39 3.50 -10.07
N ARG A 203 -2.65 3.22 -11.35
CA ARG A 203 -3.99 2.90 -11.85
C ARG A 203 -4.57 1.62 -11.27
N ILE A 204 -3.73 0.73 -10.80
CA ILE A 204 -4.12 -0.51 -10.11
C ILE A 204 -4.96 -0.22 -8.85
N LEU A 205 -4.77 0.93 -8.19
CA LEU A 205 -5.56 1.35 -7.02
C LEU A 205 -7.05 1.57 -7.35
N GLY A 206 -7.35 1.90 -8.61
CA GLY A 206 -8.73 2.06 -9.10
C GLY A 206 -9.32 0.82 -9.75
N ALA A 207 -8.58 -0.29 -9.82
CA ALA A 207 -9.05 -1.50 -10.47
C ALA A 207 -10.10 -2.24 -9.63
N GLN A 208 -11.13 -2.77 -10.29
CA GLN A 208 -12.20 -3.51 -9.63
C GLN A 208 -11.64 -4.71 -8.86
N GLN A 209 -10.77 -5.51 -9.47
CA GLN A 209 -10.18 -6.69 -8.83
C GLN A 209 -9.32 -6.33 -7.60
N THR A 210 -8.63 -5.18 -7.62
CA THR A 210 -7.90 -4.72 -6.43
C THR A 210 -8.86 -4.37 -5.30
N ARG A 211 -9.99 -3.74 -5.63
CA ARG A 211 -11.04 -3.41 -4.67
C ARG A 211 -11.66 -4.67 -4.05
N GLU A 212 -11.97 -5.67 -4.88
CA GLU A 212 -12.50 -6.97 -4.42
C GLU A 212 -11.53 -7.63 -3.42
N VAL A 213 -10.24 -7.72 -3.75
CA VAL A 213 -9.23 -8.29 -2.83
C VAL A 213 -9.15 -7.52 -1.51
N VAL A 214 -9.26 -6.19 -1.54
CA VAL A 214 -9.22 -5.37 -0.34
C VAL A 214 -10.46 -5.56 0.53
N LEU A 215 -11.63 -5.65 -0.08
CA LEU A 215 -12.89 -5.93 0.63
C LEU A 215 -12.92 -7.35 1.21
N ASP A 216 -12.46 -8.35 0.47
CA ASP A 216 -12.33 -9.73 0.96
C ASP A 216 -11.39 -9.81 2.17
N ALA A 217 -10.27 -9.06 2.12
CA ALA A 217 -9.35 -8.99 3.25
C ALA A 217 -9.98 -8.31 4.47
N ALA A 218 -10.82 -7.28 4.28
CA ALA A 218 -11.50 -6.58 5.36
C ALA A 218 -12.64 -7.40 5.98
N ALA A 219 -13.31 -8.24 5.19
CA ALA A 219 -14.36 -9.15 5.68
C ALA A 219 -13.81 -10.25 6.62
N GLY A 220 -12.50 -10.43 6.66
CA GLY A 220 -11.86 -11.49 7.46
C GLY A 220 -11.90 -12.86 6.77
N PRO A 221 -11.27 -13.91 7.35
CA PRO A 221 -11.45 -15.27 6.88
C PRO A 221 -12.92 -15.63 7.01
N GLY A 222 -13.57 -15.83 5.85
CA GLY A 222 -15.01 -15.95 5.73
C GLY A 222 -15.63 -16.86 6.77
N THR A 223 -16.65 -16.38 7.44
CA THR A 223 -17.67 -17.23 8.02
C THR A 223 -18.31 -17.96 6.82
N PRO A 224 -18.18 -19.27 6.71
CA PRO A 224 -18.90 -19.99 5.64
C PRO A 224 -20.38 -19.75 5.86
N GLY A 225 -21.04 -19.06 4.90
CA GLY A 225 -22.49 -18.91 4.86
C GLY A 225 -23.18 -20.23 4.56
#